data_0f6e1dd5efeb21b1432607497bcbb237
#
_entry.id   0f6e1dd5efeb21b1432607497bcbb237
#
_cell.length_a   1.000
_cell.length_b   1.000
_cell.length_c   1.000
_cell.angle_alpha   90.00
_cell.angle_beta   90.00
_cell.angle_gamma   90.00
#
_symmetry.space_group_name_H-M   'P 1'
#
loop_
_entity.id
_entity.type
_entity.pdbx_description
1 polymer ?
#
loop_
_entity_poly.entity_id
_entity_poly.type
_entity_poly.pdbx_seq_one_letter_code
_entity_poly.pdbx_strand_id
1 'polypeptide(L)'
;LAAANAAMETARKAPRLAIPSDMVGVIAAYENGLKGRLYAIVNDVVQSGALGGTRPPYVRELTQVRTLAPIPRPRMIMNTAVNFYSHIAENAPAEQRAKAIAERKANRGVPYMFLKAPSSVIGTGETIVIPYGRTELDWEIELATIIGRPARYVSAPRALDHVFGYTVMLDISDRGGRPPGGFTGVDWFVMKGQDTFGPMGPFIVPKEFYGDPMSRLKQTLLVGSDQRQQADASDMIHSVGEVIEYASSLVTLLPGDVIGAGTSGGVGMGTSVRGEQVWLVAGDEITATIDGIGTLRHKVAAAPAPPPGTGSYLPPLSTYRRGRGAAPAAAPAGSGGRGRGQ
;
A
#
# COMPACT_ATOMS: atom_id res chain seq x y z
N LEU A 1 -21.33 -12.77 -6.09
CA LEU A 1 -22.27 -12.48 -5.00
C LEU A 1 -23.71 -12.38 -5.52
N ALA A 2 -24.01 -11.54 -6.54
CA ALA A 2 -25.35 -11.36 -7.07
C ALA A 2 -26.02 -12.68 -7.50
N ALA A 3 -25.33 -13.53 -8.25
CA ALA A 3 -25.86 -14.84 -8.69
C ALA A 3 -26.17 -15.79 -7.50
N ALA A 4 -25.30 -15.84 -6.49
CA ALA A 4 -25.53 -16.61 -5.28
C ALA A 4 -26.73 -16.10 -4.49
N ASN A 5 -26.86 -14.79 -4.37
CA ASN A 5 -28.02 -14.15 -3.73
C ASN A 5 -29.32 -14.50 -4.48
N ALA A 6 -29.33 -14.36 -5.80
CA ALA A 6 -30.50 -14.70 -6.62
C ALA A 6 -30.90 -16.19 -6.48
N ALA A 7 -29.92 -17.10 -6.38
CA ALA A 7 -30.20 -18.52 -6.15
C ALA A 7 -30.89 -18.76 -4.80
N MET A 8 -30.47 -18.09 -3.72
CA MET A 8 -31.10 -18.19 -2.40
C MET A 8 -32.53 -17.62 -2.40
N GLU A 9 -32.75 -16.52 -3.08
CA GLU A 9 -34.08 -15.91 -3.21
C GLU A 9 -35.04 -16.82 -4.01
N THR A 10 -34.57 -17.37 -5.12
CA THR A 10 -35.34 -18.29 -5.95
C THR A 10 -35.71 -19.57 -5.20
N ALA A 11 -34.77 -20.11 -4.40
CA ALA A 11 -34.99 -21.26 -3.55
C ALA A 11 -35.82 -20.93 -2.28
N ARG A 12 -36.27 -19.68 -2.11
CA ARG A 12 -37.01 -19.18 -0.92
C ARG A 12 -36.25 -19.38 0.41
N LYS A 13 -34.91 -19.50 0.36
CA LYS A 13 -34.05 -19.62 1.53
C LYS A 13 -33.82 -18.29 2.22
N ALA A 14 -34.06 -17.16 1.53
CA ALA A 14 -33.89 -15.83 2.06
C ALA A 14 -34.81 -14.81 1.36
N PRO A 15 -35.20 -13.72 2.03
CA PRO A 15 -36.00 -12.65 1.42
C PRO A 15 -35.20 -11.88 0.37
N ARG A 16 -35.87 -11.09 -0.46
CA ARG A 16 -35.20 -10.22 -1.44
C ARG A 16 -34.26 -9.23 -0.76
N LEU A 17 -33.05 -9.10 -1.33
CA LEU A 17 -32.04 -8.13 -0.90
C LEU A 17 -31.30 -7.59 -2.12
N ALA A 18 -31.28 -6.27 -2.27
CA ALA A 18 -30.47 -5.63 -3.30
C ALA A 18 -28.98 -5.81 -2.99
N ILE A 19 -28.23 -6.31 -3.96
CA ILE A 19 -26.80 -6.53 -3.84
C ILE A 19 -26.07 -5.38 -4.57
N PRO A 20 -25.18 -4.65 -3.89
CA PRO A 20 -24.35 -3.64 -4.55
C PRO A 20 -23.51 -4.22 -5.68
N SER A 21 -23.24 -3.42 -6.71
CA SER A 21 -22.50 -3.84 -7.90
C SER A 21 -20.99 -3.77 -7.74
N ASP A 22 -20.50 -3.08 -6.72
CA ASP A 22 -19.08 -2.91 -6.45
C ASP A 22 -18.73 -3.14 -4.97
N MET A 23 -17.43 -3.24 -4.67
CA MET A 23 -16.96 -3.55 -3.32
C MET A 23 -17.21 -2.42 -2.34
N VAL A 24 -17.17 -1.15 -2.77
CA VAL A 24 -17.45 -0.01 -1.88
C VAL A 24 -18.90 -0.05 -1.40
N GLY A 25 -19.83 -0.33 -2.30
CA GLY A 25 -21.23 -0.56 -1.96
C GLY A 25 -21.42 -1.77 -1.04
N VAL A 26 -20.70 -2.87 -1.28
CA VAL A 26 -20.70 -4.05 -0.38
C VAL A 26 -20.23 -3.66 1.02
N ILE A 27 -19.13 -2.91 1.14
CA ILE A 27 -18.59 -2.44 2.41
C ILE A 27 -19.61 -1.54 3.13
N ALA A 28 -20.19 -0.57 2.42
CA ALA A 28 -21.16 0.35 2.99
C ALA A 28 -22.44 -0.34 3.47
N ALA A 29 -22.88 -1.40 2.78
CA ALA A 29 -24.09 -2.16 3.12
C ALA A 29 -23.82 -3.28 4.14
N TYR A 30 -22.57 -3.57 4.46
CA TYR A 30 -22.17 -4.76 5.23
C TYR A 30 -22.92 -4.86 6.55
N GLU A 31 -22.82 -3.86 7.38
CA GLU A 31 -23.49 -3.84 8.69
C GLU A 31 -25.00 -3.55 8.58
N ASN A 32 -25.48 -3.14 7.41
CA ASN A 32 -26.88 -2.84 7.12
C ASN A 32 -27.61 -4.05 6.49
N GLY A 33 -27.31 -5.26 6.96
CA GLY A 33 -28.00 -6.50 6.58
C GLY A 33 -27.25 -7.39 5.58
N LEU A 34 -26.27 -6.85 4.83
CA LEU A 34 -25.55 -7.64 3.84
C LEU A 34 -24.63 -8.69 4.50
N LYS A 35 -24.07 -8.41 5.69
CA LYS A 35 -23.25 -9.35 6.47
C LYS A 35 -23.98 -10.69 6.70
N GLY A 36 -25.21 -10.64 7.23
CA GLY A 36 -26.00 -11.84 7.46
C GLY A 36 -26.28 -12.63 6.18
N ARG A 37 -26.54 -11.91 5.06
CA ARG A 37 -26.73 -12.54 3.75
C ARG A 37 -25.45 -13.23 3.23
N LEU A 38 -24.29 -12.60 3.38
CA LEU A 38 -23.01 -13.22 3.00
C LEU A 38 -22.74 -14.50 3.79
N TYR A 39 -23.00 -14.48 5.09
CA TYR A 39 -22.86 -15.68 5.93
C TYR A 39 -23.83 -16.78 5.53
N ALA A 40 -25.10 -16.42 5.27
CA ALA A 40 -26.09 -17.37 4.82
C ALA A 40 -25.70 -18.02 3.48
N ILE A 41 -25.17 -17.26 2.50
CA ILE A 41 -24.67 -17.77 1.23
C ILE A 41 -23.53 -18.76 1.44
N VAL A 42 -22.52 -18.36 2.23
CA VAL A 42 -21.35 -19.23 2.50
C VAL A 42 -21.79 -20.51 3.21
N ASN A 43 -22.63 -20.41 4.22
CA ASN A 43 -23.13 -21.56 4.95
C ASN A 43 -23.95 -22.50 4.04
N ASP A 44 -24.82 -21.96 3.16
CA ASP A 44 -25.58 -22.77 2.20
C ASP A 44 -24.65 -23.55 1.24
N VAL A 45 -23.61 -22.89 0.72
CA VAL A 45 -22.62 -23.54 -0.16
C VAL A 45 -21.86 -24.64 0.58
N VAL A 46 -21.45 -24.41 1.82
CA VAL A 46 -20.74 -25.40 2.63
C VAL A 46 -21.65 -26.58 3.00
N GLN A 47 -22.84 -26.30 3.51
CA GLN A 47 -23.78 -27.34 3.96
C GLN A 47 -24.36 -28.19 2.82
N SER A 48 -24.53 -27.59 1.64
CA SER A 48 -24.98 -28.34 0.45
C SER A 48 -23.94 -29.31 -0.12
N GLY A 49 -22.71 -29.32 0.40
CA GLY A 49 -21.62 -30.14 -0.13
C GLY A 49 -21.08 -29.65 -1.49
N ALA A 50 -21.48 -28.45 -1.93
CA ALA A 50 -21.11 -27.90 -3.24
C ALA A 50 -19.59 -27.69 -3.42
N LEU A 51 -18.81 -27.68 -2.37
CA LEU A 51 -17.34 -27.56 -2.44
C LEU A 51 -16.68 -28.89 -2.89
N GLY A 52 -17.27 -30.03 -2.55
CA GLY A 52 -16.75 -31.35 -2.87
C GLY A 52 -17.46 -32.09 -4.04
N GLY A 53 -18.59 -31.54 -4.50
CA GLY A 53 -19.45 -32.17 -5.53
C GLY A 53 -19.71 -31.28 -6.75
N THR A 54 -20.92 -31.37 -7.31
CA THR A 54 -21.35 -30.49 -8.41
C THR A 54 -21.50 -29.06 -7.91
N ARG A 55 -20.64 -28.16 -8.39
CA ARG A 55 -20.61 -26.76 -7.97
C ARG A 55 -21.62 -25.91 -8.72
N PRO A 56 -22.36 -25.03 -8.03
CA PRO A 56 -23.12 -24.00 -8.70
C PRO A 56 -22.21 -23.09 -9.56
N PRO A 57 -22.72 -22.50 -10.66
CA PRO A 57 -21.90 -21.66 -11.56
C PRO A 57 -21.21 -20.47 -10.89
N TYR A 58 -21.68 -20.02 -9.73
CA TYR A 58 -21.11 -18.92 -8.96
C TYR A 58 -20.04 -19.36 -7.93
N VAL A 59 -19.79 -20.67 -7.77
CA VAL A 59 -18.71 -21.23 -6.96
C VAL A 59 -17.56 -21.62 -7.88
N ARG A 60 -16.41 -20.99 -7.69
CA ARG A 60 -15.23 -21.19 -8.54
C ARG A 60 -14.01 -21.56 -7.69
N GLU A 61 -13.12 -22.36 -8.26
CA GLU A 61 -11.78 -22.53 -7.67
C GLU A 61 -10.99 -21.23 -7.81
N LEU A 62 -10.25 -20.87 -6.76
CA LEU A 62 -9.42 -19.66 -6.77
C LEU A 62 -8.34 -19.71 -7.88
N THR A 63 -7.82 -20.90 -8.18
CA THR A 63 -6.84 -21.12 -9.26
C THR A 63 -7.39 -20.91 -10.67
N GLN A 64 -8.72 -20.89 -10.83
CA GLN A 64 -9.41 -20.69 -12.10
C GLN A 64 -9.88 -19.24 -12.32
N VAL A 65 -9.62 -18.36 -11.36
CA VAL A 65 -10.03 -16.97 -11.43
C VAL A 65 -8.83 -16.05 -11.27
N ARG A 66 -8.86 -14.92 -11.95
CA ARG A 66 -7.94 -13.84 -11.70
C ARG A 66 -8.54 -12.93 -10.63
N THR A 67 -7.85 -12.77 -9.51
CA THR A 67 -8.22 -11.75 -8.51
C THR A 67 -7.79 -10.37 -8.99
N LEU A 68 -8.68 -9.42 -8.88
CA LEU A 68 -8.40 -8.00 -9.14
C LEU A 68 -8.11 -7.30 -7.82
N ALA A 69 -7.67 -6.04 -7.88
CA ALA A 69 -7.63 -5.22 -6.67
C ALA A 69 -9.03 -5.17 -6.04
N PRO A 70 -9.15 -5.42 -4.71
CA PRO A 70 -10.47 -5.48 -4.07
C PRO A 70 -11.25 -4.17 -4.20
N ILE A 71 -10.56 -3.04 -4.16
CA ILE A 71 -11.10 -1.70 -4.43
C ILE A 71 -10.21 -1.06 -5.48
N PRO A 72 -10.55 -1.20 -6.80
CA PRO A 72 -9.68 -0.76 -7.88
C PRO A 72 -9.46 0.76 -7.93
N ARG A 73 -10.39 1.53 -7.40
CA ARG A 73 -10.33 3.00 -7.35
C ARG A 73 -10.97 3.48 -6.05
N PRO A 74 -10.24 3.37 -4.93
CA PRO A 74 -10.73 3.92 -3.66
C PRO A 74 -10.85 5.45 -3.79
N ARG A 75 -11.79 6.05 -3.05
CA ARG A 75 -11.93 7.50 -3.03
C ARG A 75 -10.65 8.17 -2.50
N MET A 76 -10.02 7.55 -1.50
CA MET A 76 -8.83 8.06 -0.85
C MET A 76 -7.92 6.92 -0.41
N ILE A 77 -6.61 7.12 -0.59
CA ILE A 77 -5.57 6.28 -0.04
C ILE A 77 -4.65 7.18 0.77
N MET A 78 -4.57 6.93 2.07
CA MET A 78 -3.64 7.60 2.99
C MET A 78 -2.66 6.57 3.53
N ASN A 79 -1.37 6.83 3.41
CA ASN A 79 -0.34 6.01 4.02
C ASN A 79 0.35 6.75 5.15
N THR A 80 0.89 5.99 6.10
CA THR A 80 1.58 6.52 7.27
C THR A 80 3.09 6.40 7.07
N ALA A 81 3.78 7.52 6.98
CA ALA A 81 5.23 7.53 6.84
C ALA A 81 5.90 7.20 8.19
N VAL A 82 7.02 6.47 8.10
CA VAL A 82 7.94 6.19 9.23
C VAL A 82 7.25 5.69 10.50
N ASN A 83 6.32 4.76 10.36
CA ASN A 83 5.53 4.23 11.48
C ASN A 83 6.10 2.94 12.12
N PHE A 84 7.34 2.57 11.79
CA PHE A 84 8.02 1.42 12.41
C PHE A 84 9.37 1.84 12.95
N TYR A 85 9.71 1.33 14.14
CA TYR A 85 11.01 1.64 14.78
C TYR A 85 12.18 1.16 13.94
N SER A 86 12.08 -0.03 13.35
CA SER A 86 13.11 -0.59 12.47
C SER A 86 13.34 0.30 11.23
N HIS A 87 12.27 0.87 10.66
CA HIS A 87 12.37 1.74 9.48
C HIS A 87 13.07 3.07 9.80
N ILE A 88 12.83 3.65 10.99
CA ILE A 88 13.55 4.84 11.42
C ILE A 88 15.04 4.54 11.59
N ALA A 89 15.37 3.40 12.17
CA ALA A 89 16.74 3.05 12.51
C ALA A 89 17.58 2.53 11.33
N GLU A 90 16.94 2.08 10.24
CA GLU A 90 17.63 1.31 9.20
C GLU A 90 18.74 2.06 8.48
N ASN A 91 18.64 3.39 8.36
CA ASN A 91 19.67 4.22 7.75
C ASN A 91 20.71 4.75 8.73
N ALA A 92 20.53 4.52 10.03
CA ALA A 92 21.54 4.87 11.02
C ALA A 92 22.69 3.84 11.03
N PRO A 93 23.92 4.27 11.36
CA PRO A 93 25.02 3.35 11.66
C PRO A 93 24.61 2.29 12.67
N ALA A 94 25.10 1.06 12.52
CA ALA A 94 24.65 -0.08 13.33
C ALA A 94 24.68 0.19 14.83
N GLU A 95 25.73 0.86 15.31
CA GLU A 95 25.96 1.25 16.70
C GLU A 95 24.99 2.31 17.22
N GLN A 96 24.34 3.06 16.33
CA GLN A 96 23.40 4.13 16.68
C GLN A 96 21.93 3.71 16.57
N ARG A 97 21.62 2.56 15.98
CA ARG A 97 20.25 2.11 15.74
C ARG A 97 19.43 1.98 17.02
N ALA A 98 20.02 1.38 18.05
CA ALA A 98 19.35 1.24 19.35
C ALA A 98 19.03 2.60 19.99
N LYS A 99 19.93 3.58 19.84
CA LYS A 99 19.72 4.95 20.31
C LYS A 99 18.59 5.64 19.55
N ALA A 100 18.58 5.54 18.21
CA ALA A 100 17.53 6.12 17.37
C ALA A 100 16.13 5.56 17.74
N ILE A 101 16.04 4.24 17.99
CA ILE A 101 14.82 3.61 18.48
C ILE A 101 14.40 4.15 19.84
N ALA A 102 15.35 4.25 20.80
CA ALA A 102 15.07 4.73 22.14
C ALA A 102 14.58 6.16 22.15
N GLU A 103 15.21 7.05 21.36
CA GLU A 103 14.79 8.44 21.18
C GLU A 103 13.38 8.55 20.61
N ARG A 104 13.07 7.72 19.60
CA ARG A 104 11.72 7.71 19.04
C ARG A 104 10.68 7.14 19.99
N LYS A 105 11.02 6.16 20.82
CA LYS A 105 10.14 5.65 21.89
C LYS A 105 9.86 6.71 22.96
N ALA A 106 10.86 7.52 23.30
CA ALA A 106 10.72 8.61 24.27
C ALA A 106 9.86 9.77 23.72
N ASN A 107 9.87 9.99 22.40
CA ASN A 107 9.08 11.03 21.74
C ASN A 107 8.45 10.47 20.46
N ARG A 108 7.31 9.82 20.59
CA ARG A 108 6.57 9.21 19.47
C ARG A 108 6.00 10.26 18.51
N GLY A 109 5.66 11.44 19.01
CA GLY A 109 4.97 12.48 18.24
C GLY A 109 3.56 12.04 17.82
N VAL A 110 3.11 12.56 16.69
CA VAL A 110 1.85 12.18 16.03
C VAL A 110 2.14 11.47 14.72
N PRO A 111 1.21 10.66 14.17
CA PRO A 111 1.37 10.06 12.86
C PRO A 111 1.67 11.11 11.78
N TYR A 112 2.53 10.77 10.84
CA TYR A 112 2.79 11.58 9.65
C TYR A 112 2.21 10.87 8.44
N MET A 113 1.25 11.50 7.75
CA MET A 113 0.50 10.85 6.68
C MET A 113 0.62 11.61 5.36
N PHE A 114 0.46 10.87 4.26
CA PHE A 114 0.44 11.40 2.90
C PHE A 114 -0.62 10.68 2.07
N LEU A 115 -0.94 11.23 0.91
CA LEU A 115 -1.90 10.66 -0.02
C LEU A 115 -1.19 9.96 -1.19
N LYS A 116 -1.74 8.83 -1.62
CA LYS A 116 -1.42 8.20 -2.90
C LYS A 116 -2.54 8.44 -3.90
N ALA A 117 -2.19 8.50 -5.19
CA ALA A 117 -3.21 8.61 -6.23
C ALA A 117 -4.09 7.35 -6.27
N PRO A 118 -5.43 7.46 -6.27
CA PRO A 118 -6.32 6.32 -6.44
C PRO A 118 -6.08 5.52 -7.73
N SER A 119 -5.54 6.17 -8.75
CA SER A 119 -5.17 5.54 -10.03
C SER A 119 -3.93 4.65 -9.95
N SER A 120 -3.16 4.73 -8.87
CA SER A 120 -1.96 3.90 -8.67
C SER A 120 -2.27 2.44 -8.34
N VAL A 121 -3.53 2.11 -8.03
CA VAL A 121 -3.92 0.78 -7.57
C VAL A 121 -3.85 -0.25 -8.68
N ILE A 122 -3.19 -1.37 -8.38
CA ILE A 122 -3.19 -2.59 -9.18
C ILE A 122 -3.46 -3.81 -8.29
N GLY A 123 -4.01 -4.88 -8.88
CA GLY A 123 -4.26 -6.15 -8.19
C GLY A 123 -3.09 -7.13 -8.32
N THR A 124 -3.12 -8.19 -7.51
CA THR A 124 -2.09 -9.24 -7.56
C THR A 124 -1.97 -9.82 -8.98
N GLY A 125 -0.73 -10.09 -9.42
CA GLY A 125 -0.41 -10.57 -10.77
C GLY A 125 -0.31 -9.48 -11.83
N GLU A 126 -0.67 -8.23 -11.54
CA GLU A 126 -0.42 -7.09 -12.42
C GLU A 126 1.04 -6.60 -12.26
N THR A 127 1.58 -5.96 -13.28
CA THR A 127 2.99 -5.58 -13.32
C THR A 127 3.21 -4.23 -12.63
N ILE A 128 4.20 -4.15 -11.75
CA ILE A 128 4.73 -2.88 -11.24
C ILE A 128 5.65 -2.29 -12.31
N VAL A 129 5.41 -1.05 -12.71
CA VAL A 129 6.15 -0.40 -13.80
C VAL A 129 7.13 0.61 -13.24
N ILE A 130 8.42 0.40 -13.50
CA ILE A 130 9.47 1.40 -13.25
C ILE A 130 9.30 2.51 -14.28
N PRO A 131 9.05 3.76 -13.89
CA PRO A 131 8.87 4.85 -14.82
C PRO A 131 10.14 5.10 -15.66
N TYR A 132 9.97 5.58 -16.89
CA TYR A 132 11.09 5.80 -17.79
C TYR A 132 12.21 6.64 -17.15
N GLY A 133 13.45 6.13 -17.24
CA GLY A 133 14.64 6.79 -16.72
C GLY A 133 14.76 6.82 -15.20
N ARG A 134 13.87 6.16 -14.46
CA ARG A 134 13.94 6.02 -13.01
C ARG A 134 14.69 4.74 -12.66
N THR A 135 15.58 4.78 -11.67
CA THR A 135 16.46 3.66 -11.28
C THR A 135 16.49 3.44 -9.76
N GLU A 136 15.72 4.20 -9.00
CA GLU A 136 15.68 4.12 -7.54
C GLU A 136 14.27 3.81 -7.07
N LEU A 137 13.68 2.71 -7.60
CA LEU A 137 12.36 2.25 -7.22
C LEU A 137 12.47 1.31 -6.01
N ASP A 138 11.67 1.61 -5.00
CA ASP A 138 11.66 0.93 -3.71
C ASP A 138 10.34 0.19 -3.50
N TRP A 139 10.36 -0.85 -2.65
CA TRP A 139 9.20 -1.57 -2.13
C TRP A 139 8.83 -1.06 -0.74
N GLU A 140 7.70 -1.39 -0.25
CA GLU A 140 7.26 -1.15 1.14
C GLU A 140 6.00 -1.97 1.38
N ILE A 141 6.08 -3.08 2.13
CA ILE A 141 4.89 -3.82 2.54
C ILE A 141 4.18 -3.09 3.67
N GLU A 142 2.86 -2.97 3.54
CA GLU A 142 2.01 -2.34 4.55
C GLU A 142 0.73 -3.14 4.81
N LEU A 143 0.26 -3.12 6.05
CA LEU A 143 -1.12 -3.45 6.36
C LEU A 143 -2.01 -2.30 5.90
N ALA A 144 -2.93 -2.57 5.00
CA ALA A 144 -3.95 -1.60 4.61
C ALA A 144 -5.26 -1.87 5.36
N THR A 145 -5.73 -0.85 6.06
CA THR A 145 -7.01 -0.85 6.77
C THR A 145 -8.08 -0.23 5.88
N ILE A 146 -9.21 -0.93 5.73
CA ILE A 146 -10.36 -0.49 4.94
C ILE A 146 -11.44 0.05 5.86
N ILE A 147 -11.83 1.29 5.67
CA ILE A 147 -12.90 1.94 6.43
C ILE A 147 -14.25 1.35 6.03
N GLY A 148 -15.09 1.02 7.02
CA GLY A 148 -16.42 0.42 6.83
C GLY A 148 -17.57 1.33 7.20
N ARG A 149 -17.33 2.31 8.08
CA ARG A 149 -18.32 3.28 8.54
C ARG A 149 -17.74 4.68 8.53
N PRO A 150 -18.55 5.73 8.28
CA PRO A 150 -18.05 7.10 8.35
C PRO A 150 -17.37 7.36 9.70
N ALA A 151 -16.18 7.98 9.66
CA ALA A 151 -15.40 8.31 10.85
C ALA A 151 -14.94 9.76 10.80
N ARG A 152 -15.28 10.52 11.84
CA ARG A 152 -14.85 11.90 12.06
C ARG A 152 -14.63 12.11 13.55
N TYR A 153 -13.44 12.58 13.94
CA TYR A 153 -13.05 12.79 15.34
C TYR A 153 -13.20 11.53 16.20
N VAL A 154 -12.80 10.39 15.67
CA VAL A 154 -12.90 9.10 16.37
C VAL A 154 -11.67 8.90 17.23
N SER A 155 -11.86 8.55 18.51
CA SER A 155 -10.74 8.22 19.41
C SER A 155 -10.14 6.86 19.11
N ALA A 156 -8.84 6.69 19.37
CA ALA A 156 -8.11 5.45 19.08
C ALA A 156 -8.78 4.17 19.65
N PRO A 157 -9.31 4.14 20.89
CA PRO A 157 -9.99 2.96 21.41
C PRO A 157 -11.28 2.60 20.66
N ARG A 158 -11.90 3.55 19.94
CA ARG A 158 -13.11 3.34 19.17
C ARG A 158 -12.88 3.20 17.67
N ALA A 159 -11.65 3.39 17.22
CA ALA A 159 -11.29 3.44 15.81
C ALA A 159 -11.65 2.15 15.06
N LEU A 160 -11.43 0.99 15.67
CA LEU A 160 -11.73 -0.31 15.06
C LEU A 160 -13.23 -0.56 14.86
N ASP A 161 -14.12 0.20 15.54
CA ASP A 161 -15.56 0.14 15.27
C ASP A 161 -15.89 0.60 13.85
N HIS A 162 -15.05 1.46 13.27
CA HIS A 162 -15.22 2.04 11.93
C HIS A 162 -14.51 1.25 10.83
N VAL A 163 -13.75 0.21 11.17
CA VAL A 163 -13.03 -0.63 10.22
C VAL A 163 -13.94 -1.71 9.65
N PHE A 164 -13.88 -1.92 8.33
CA PHE A 164 -14.47 -3.07 7.66
C PHE A 164 -13.55 -4.29 7.73
N GLY A 165 -12.28 -4.12 7.40
CA GLY A 165 -11.31 -5.22 7.35
C GLY A 165 -9.94 -4.75 6.89
N TYR A 166 -9.10 -5.72 6.53
CA TYR A 166 -7.69 -5.51 6.22
C TYR A 166 -7.29 -6.19 4.92
N THR A 167 -6.30 -5.62 4.25
CA THR A 167 -5.69 -6.19 3.04
C THR A 167 -4.19 -5.93 3.03
N VAL A 168 -3.46 -6.62 2.17
CA VAL A 168 -2.03 -6.33 1.92
C VAL A 168 -1.93 -5.18 0.94
N MET A 169 -0.97 -4.29 1.15
CA MET A 169 -0.63 -3.20 0.23
C MET A 169 0.88 -3.09 0.06
N LEU A 170 1.31 -2.61 -1.10
CA LEU A 170 2.66 -2.11 -1.32
C LEU A 170 2.61 -0.60 -1.54
N ASP A 171 3.46 0.13 -0.83
CA ASP A 171 3.67 1.56 -1.03
C ASP A 171 4.91 1.79 -1.89
N ILE A 172 4.81 1.39 -3.17
CA ILE A 172 5.90 1.55 -4.13
C ILE A 172 6.33 3.01 -4.20
N SER A 173 7.65 3.23 -4.22
CA SER A 173 8.24 4.55 -4.01
C SER A 173 9.37 4.83 -5.00
N ASP A 174 9.30 5.96 -5.69
CA ASP A 174 10.41 6.51 -6.49
C ASP A 174 11.29 7.40 -5.60
N ARG A 175 12.46 6.93 -5.22
CA ARG A 175 13.41 7.66 -4.37
C ARG A 175 14.31 8.63 -5.16
N GLY A 176 14.23 8.63 -6.47
CA GLY A 176 15.03 9.48 -7.35
C GLY A 176 14.73 10.98 -7.23
N GLY A 177 13.55 11.34 -6.75
CA GLY A 177 13.18 12.74 -6.57
C GLY A 177 13.03 13.51 -7.89
N ARG A 178 13.09 14.83 -7.81
CA ARG A 178 12.99 15.78 -8.92
C ARG A 178 14.35 16.32 -9.37
N PRO A 179 14.47 16.83 -10.60
CA PRO A 179 15.63 17.60 -11.02
C PRO A 179 15.89 18.77 -10.07
N PRO A 180 17.17 19.12 -9.81
CA PRO A 180 17.50 20.30 -9.01
C PRO A 180 17.03 21.57 -9.68
N GLY A 181 16.66 22.57 -8.86
CA GLY A 181 16.15 23.85 -9.30
C GLY A 181 14.68 24.08 -8.90
N GLY A 182 14.31 25.30 -8.68
CA GLY A 182 12.98 25.68 -8.24
C GLY A 182 12.69 25.30 -6.78
N PHE A 183 11.52 24.72 -6.55
CA PHE A 183 11.10 24.31 -5.21
C PHE A 183 11.96 23.17 -4.66
N THR A 184 12.49 23.34 -3.45
CA THR A 184 13.29 22.35 -2.73
C THR A 184 12.40 21.62 -1.73
N GLY A 185 12.41 20.31 -1.72
CA GLY A 185 11.63 19.48 -0.81
C GLY A 185 11.24 18.15 -1.46
N VAL A 186 10.56 17.32 -0.69
CA VAL A 186 10.08 16.04 -1.18
C VAL A 186 8.79 16.26 -1.97
N ASP A 187 8.79 15.82 -3.23
CA ASP A 187 7.56 15.76 -4.02
C ASP A 187 6.89 14.41 -3.80
N TRP A 188 5.93 14.39 -2.89
CA TRP A 188 5.21 13.17 -2.53
C TRP A 188 4.41 12.58 -3.68
N PHE A 189 3.93 13.42 -4.61
CA PHE A 189 3.22 12.93 -5.79
C PHE A 189 4.15 12.19 -6.75
N VAL A 190 5.33 12.75 -7.04
CA VAL A 190 6.37 12.06 -7.81
C VAL A 190 6.81 10.76 -7.11
N MET A 191 7.00 10.83 -5.81
CA MET A 191 7.54 9.71 -5.05
C MET A 191 6.55 8.55 -4.90
N LYS A 192 5.26 8.84 -4.68
CA LYS A 192 4.27 7.88 -4.20
C LYS A 192 3.01 7.75 -5.08
N GLY A 193 2.78 8.70 -5.99
CA GLY A 193 1.50 8.85 -6.70
C GLY A 193 1.48 8.32 -8.14
N GLN A 194 2.56 7.70 -8.63
CA GLN A 194 2.64 7.25 -10.02
C GLN A 194 1.80 5.98 -10.26
N ASP A 195 1.47 5.71 -11.50
CA ASP A 195 0.73 4.51 -11.89
C ASP A 195 1.44 3.24 -11.40
N THR A 196 0.68 2.24 -10.97
CA THR A 196 1.13 0.97 -10.41
C THR A 196 1.82 1.02 -9.03
N PHE A 197 1.87 2.19 -8.38
CA PHE A 197 2.57 2.37 -7.11
C PHE A 197 1.74 1.97 -5.87
N GLY A 198 0.51 1.52 -6.07
CA GLY A 198 -0.40 1.08 -5.01
C GLY A 198 -0.93 -0.36 -5.18
N PRO A 199 -0.07 -1.38 -5.36
CA PRO A 199 -0.54 -2.77 -5.37
C PRO A 199 -1.35 -3.08 -4.12
N MET A 200 -2.55 -3.69 -4.26
CA MET A 200 -3.43 -3.97 -3.13
C MET A 200 -4.25 -5.24 -3.35
N GLY A 201 -4.39 -6.05 -2.29
CA GLY A 201 -5.15 -7.30 -2.31
C GLY A 201 -4.45 -8.42 -1.55
N PRO A 202 -4.60 -9.70 -1.93
CA PRO A 202 -5.52 -10.20 -2.96
C PRO A 202 -6.98 -10.17 -2.52
N PHE A 203 -7.25 -10.09 -1.20
CA PHE A 203 -8.57 -10.09 -0.57
C PHE A 203 -8.66 -9.00 0.49
N ILE A 204 -9.88 -8.62 0.86
CA ILE A 204 -10.13 -7.92 2.13
C ILE A 204 -10.66 -8.97 3.10
N VAL A 205 -9.97 -9.14 4.23
CA VAL A 205 -10.43 -9.99 5.33
C VAL A 205 -11.21 -9.11 6.31
N PRO A 206 -12.51 -9.35 6.52
CA PRO A 206 -13.29 -8.60 7.50
C PRO A 206 -12.66 -8.66 8.89
N LYS A 207 -12.77 -7.56 9.65
CA LYS A 207 -12.12 -7.42 10.96
C LYS A 207 -12.47 -8.51 11.96
N GLU A 208 -13.69 -9.03 11.91
CA GLU A 208 -14.13 -10.11 12.80
C GLU A 208 -13.43 -11.45 12.57
N PHE A 209 -12.84 -11.66 11.38
CA PHE A 209 -12.04 -12.85 11.09
C PHE A 209 -10.55 -12.62 11.30
N TYR A 210 -10.07 -11.40 11.02
CA TYR A 210 -8.67 -11.07 11.25
C TYR A 210 -8.37 -10.79 12.72
N GLY A 211 -9.27 -10.10 13.42
CA GLY A 211 -9.08 -9.65 14.81
C GLY A 211 -8.32 -8.33 14.91
N ASP A 212 -7.75 -8.10 16.10
CA ASP A 212 -6.94 -6.89 16.36
C ASP A 212 -5.58 -6.99 15.66
N PRO A 213 -5.26 -6.09 14.72
CA PRO A 213 -3.97 -6.10 14.04
C PRO A 213 -2.78 -5.91 14.98
N MET A 214 -2.96 -5.23 16.11
CA MET A 214 -1.87 -5.01 17.07
C MET A 214 -1.44 -6.29 17.78
N SER A 215 -2.24 -7.35 17.71
CA SER A 215 -1.89 -8.68 18.24
C SER A 215 -1.61 -9.73 17.14
N ARG A 216 -1.95 -9.42 15.89
CA ARG A 216 -1.96 -10.41 14.81
C ARG A 216 -1.01 -10.11 13.65
N LEU A 217 -0.63 -8.84 13.46
CA LEU A 217 0.19 -8.45 12.32
C LEU A 217 1.51 -9.20 12.32
N LYS A 218 1.73 -9.93 11.25
CA LYS A 218 3.04 -10.47 10.84
C LYS A 218 3.13 -10.28 9.33
N GLN A 219 4.14 -9.57 8.89
CA GLN A 219 4.35 -9.24 7.49
C GLN A 219 5.73 -9.64 7.02
N THR A 220 5.81 -10.11 5.78
CA THR A 220 7.05 -10.54 5.13
C THR A 220 7.04 -10.10 3.67
N LEU A 221 8.15 -9.56 3.19
CA LEU A 221 8.34 -9.24 1.77
C LEU A 221 9.63 -9.86 1.25
N LEU A 222 9.51 -10.49 0.08
CA LEU A 222 10.65 -11.02 -0.68
C LEU A 222 10.76 -10.29 -2.02
N VAL A 223 11.99 -10.08 -2.47
CA VAL A 223 12.33 -9.72 -3.85
C VAL A 223 13.13 -10.89 -4.43
N GLY A 224 12.56 -11.59 -5.41
CA GLY A 224 13.02 -12.91 -5.81
C GLY A 224 12.95 -13.90 -4.65
N SER A 225 14.09 -14.52 -4.29
CA SER A 225 14.23 -15.39 -3.12
C SER A 225 14.65 -14.66 -1.85
N ASP A 226 15.03 -13.38 -1.96
CA ASP A 226 15.61 -12.62 -0.86
C ASP A 226 14.56 -12.03 0.04
N GLN A 227 14.53 -12.41 1.30
CA GLN A 227 13.71 -11.78 2.30
C GLN A 227 14.25 -10.38 2.62
N ARG A 228 13.46 -9.36 2.30
CA ARG A 228 13.80 -7.95 2.47
C ARG A 228 13.21 -7.37 3.73
N GLN A 229 11.94 -7.65 3.99
CA GLN A 229 11.23 -7.15 5.16
C GLN A 229 10.59 -8.28 5.94
N GLN A 230 10.65 -8.19 7.26
CA GLN A 230 9.91 -9.03 8.19
C GLN A 230 9.66 -8.23 9.46
N ALA A 231 8.41 -8.13 9.88
CA ALA A 231 8.04 -7.44 11.10
C ALA A 231 6.71 -7.95 11.66
N ASP A 232 6.46 -7.62 12.90
CA ASP A 232 5.18 -7.76 13.57
C ASP A 232 4.72 -6.43 14.17
N ALA A 233 3.53 -6.42 14.80
CA ALA A 233 2.93 -5.22 15.34
C ALA A 233 3.75 -4.55 16.46
N SER A 234 4.64 -5.26 17.13
CA SER A 234 5.45 -4.69 18.24
C SER A 234 6.47 -3.66 17.75
N ASP A 235 6.78 -3.67 16.43
CA ASP A 235 7.67 -2.72 15.81
C ASP A 235 6.95 -1.41 15.38
N MET A 236 5.62 -1.35 15.45
CA MET A 236 4.86 -0.15 15.10
C MET A 236 5.00 0.96 16.17
N ILE A 237 5.13 2.20 15.70
CA ILE A 237 5.20 3.39 16.56
C ILE A 237 3.80 3.82 16.97
N HIS A 238 2.89 3.94 16.04
CA HIS A 238 1.49 4.27 16.24
C HIS A 238 0.63 3.08 15.82
N SER A 239 -0.28 2.69 16.70
CA SER A 239 -1.25 1.63 16.41
C SER A 239 -2.20 2.02 15.27
N VAL A 240 -2.84 1.03 14.67
CA VAL A 240 -3.90 1.26 13.67
C VAL A 240 -4.99 2.19 14.22
N GLY A 241 -5.34 2.05 15.49
CA GLY A 241 -6.32 2.93 16.14
C GLY A 241 -5.86 4.39 16.21
N GLU A 242 -4.61 4.63 16.61
CA GLU A 242 -4.02 5.99 16.68
C GLU A 242 -3.90 6.63 15.28
N VAL A 243 -3.57 5.84 14.26
CA VAL A 243 -3.52 6.33 12.87
C VAL A 243 -4.91 6.75 12.38
N ILE A 244 -5.96 5.97 12.67
CA ILE A 244 -7.35 6.31 12.31
C ILE A 244 -7.83 7.54 13.11
N GLU A 245 -7.51 7.63 14.42
CA GLU A 245 -7.80 8.82 15.24
C GLU A 245 -7.23 10.08 14.60
N TYR A 246 -5.94 10.04 14.26
CA TYR A 246 -5.27 11.16 13.62
C TYR A 246 -5.89 11.50 12.25
N ALA A 247 -6.06 10.51 11.37
CA ALA A 247 -6.66 10.71 10.05
C ALA A 247 -8.07 11.31 10.15
N SER A 248 -8.92 10.75 11.04
CA SER A 248 -10.29 11.22 11.24
C SER A 248 -10.37 12.61 11.89
N SER A 249 -9.30 13.08 12.54
CA SER A 249 -9.22 14.46 13.07
C SER A 249 -9.00 15.48 11.95
N LEU A 250 -8.45 15.07 10.82
CA LEU A 250 -8.14 15.94 9.68
C LEU A 250 -9.25 15.92 8.62
N VAL A 251 -9.73 14.73 8.26
CA VAL A 251 -10.72 14.52 7.20
C VAL A 251 -11.81 13.55 7.63
N THR A 252 -12.99 13.63 7.00
CA THR A 252 -14.01 12.61 7.17
C THR A 252 -13.66 11.38 6.34
N LEU A 253 -13.46 10.25 7.02
CA LEU A 253 -13.25 8.95 6.40
C LEU A 253 -14.61 8.35 6.01
N LEU A 254 -14.67 7.68 4.87
CA LEU A 254 -15.88 7.07 4.34
C LEU A 254 -15.67 5.58 4.03
N PRO A 255 -16.74 4.77 3.93
CA PRO A 255 -16.61 3.37 3.53
C PRO A 255 -15.81 3.21 2.23
N GLY A 256 -14.83 2.30 2.23
CA GLY A 256 -13.93 2.06 1.12
C GLY A 256 -12.68 2.94 1.08
N ASP A 257 -12.53 3.93 1.96
CA ASP A 257 -11.24 4.63 2.13
C ASP A 257 -10.19 3.66 2.68
N VAL A 258 -8.96 3.82 2.21
CA VAL A 258 -7.83 2.95 2.52
C VAL A 258 -6.80 3.71 3.36
N ILE A 259 -6.34 3.09 4.44
CA ILE A 259 -5.28 3.63 5.29
C ILE A 259 -4.15 2.61 5.39
N GLY A 260 -2.98 2.93 4.84
CA GLY A 260 -1.75 2.18 5.02
C GLY A 260 -1.13 2.47 6.38
N ALA A 261 -0.72 1.43 7.09
CA ALA A 261 -0.20 1.53 8.45
C ALA A 261 1.29 1.92 8.51
N GLY A 262 1.94 2.11 7.38
CA GLY A 262 3.38 2.28 7.26
C GLY A 262 4.13 0.96 7.10
N THR A 263 5.39 1.06 6.73
CA THR A 263 6.27 -0.09 6.44
C THR A 263 7.36 -0.26 7.50
N SER A 264 7.85 -1.50 7.64
CA SER A 264 8.99 -1.85 8.50
C SER A 264 10.34 -1.59 7.83
N GLY A 265 11.42 -1.68 8.59
CA GLY A 265 12.78 -1.69 8.05
C GLY A 265 13.04 -2.83 7.07
N GLY A 266 14.07 -2.69 6.25
CA GLY A 266 14.43 -3.59 5.16
C GLY A 266 13.95 -3.11 3.79
N VAL A 267 13.57 -1.82 3.67
CA VAL A 267 13.26 -1.20 2.38
C VAL A 267 14.52 -1.03 1.52
N GLY A 268 14.34 -0.80 0.22
CA GLY A 268 15.47 -0.69 -0.71
C GLY A 268 16.40 0.48 -0.43
N MET A 269 15.87 1.62 0.02
CA MET A 269 16.69 2.75 0.44
C MET A 269 17.40 2.52 1.78
N GLY A 270 16.96 1.55 2.58
CA GLY A 270 17.53 1.24 3.88
C GLY A 270 18.81 0.41 3.78
N THR A 271 19.70 0.56 4.74
CA THR A 271 20.98 -0.17 4.79
C THR A 271 21.02 -1.24 5.88
N SER A 272 19.94 -1.43 6.63
CA SER A 272 19.92 -2.31 7.80
C SER A 272 20.13 -3.79 7.48
N VAL A 273 19.67 -4.24 6.32
CA VAL A 273 19.71 -5.67 5.95
C VAL A 273 21.04 -6.03 5.28
N ARG A 274 21.57 -5.17 4.39
CA ARG A 274 22.75 -5.49 3.55
C ARG A 274 23.90 -4.50 3.67
N GLY A 275 23.76 -3.43 4.44
CA GLY A 275 24.75 -2.36 4.52
C GLY A 275 24.77 -1.42 3.31
N GLU A 276 23.96 -1.70 2.27
CA GLU A 276 23.87 -0.88 1.05
C GLU A 276 22.42 -0.70 0.60
N GLN A 277 22.18 0.31 -0.22
CA GLN A 277 20.88 0.54 -0.86
C GLN A 277 20.71 -0.37 -2.07
N VAL A 278 19.51 -0.92 -2.24
CA VAL A 278 19.16 -1.82 -3.34
C VAL A 278 17.82 -1.38 -3.91
N TRP A 279 17.68 -1.42 -5.22
CA TRP A 279 16.50 -0.94 -5.92
C TRP A 279 15.86 -2.04 -6.76
N LEU A 280 14.57 -1.94 -7.00
CA LEU A 280 13.87 -2.80 -7.95
C LEU A 280 14.39 -2.57 -9.36
N VAL A 281 14.59 -3.67 -10.07
CA VAL A 281 14.97 -3.67 -11.49
C VAL A 281 13.96 -4.47 -12.32
N ALA A 282 13.92 -4.21 -13.63
CA ALA A 282 13.07 -4.99 -14.52
C ALA A 282 13.46 -6.48 -14.49
N GLY A 283 12.48 -7.34 -14.35
CA GLY A 283 12.64 -8.78 -14.18
C GLY A 283 12.50 -9.25 -12.73
N ASP A 284 12.55 -8.36 -11.74
CA ASP A 284 12.29 -8.72 -10.34
C ASP A 284 10.86 -9.24 -10.15
N GLU A 285 10.71 -10.12 -9.16
CA GLU A 285 9.42 -10.57 -8.67
C GLU A 285 9.29 -10.23 -7.18
N ILE A 286 8.19 -9.57 -6.81
CA ILE A 286 7.86 -9.25 -5.42
C ILE A 286 6.83 -10.23 -4.90
N THR A 287 7.08 -10.77 -3.72
CA THR A 287 6.10 -11.54 -2.94
C THR A 287 5.93 -10.88 -1.58
N ALA A 288 4.73 -10.36 -1.31
CA ALA A 288 4.42 -9.67 -0.06
C ALA A 288 3.26 -10.37 0.65
N THR A 289 3.48 -10.84 1.86
CA THR A 289 2.53 -11.65 2.64
C THR A 289 2.24 -11.00 3.98
N ILE A 290 0.95 -10.97 4.34
CA ILE A 290 0.52 -10.73 5.72
C ILE A 290 -0.26 -11.96 6.20
N ASP A 291 0.17 -12.54 7.31
CA ASP A 291 -0.42 -13.73 7.88
C ASP A 291 -1.93 -13.54 8.15
N GLY A 292 -2.74 -14.50 7.70
CA GLY A 292 -4.19 -14.45 7.86
C GLY A 292 -4.94 -13.52 6.88
N ILE A 293 -4.21 -12.82 5.99
CA ILE A 293 -4.82 -12.00 4.94
C ILE A 293 -4.55 -12.61 3.56
N GLY A 294 -3.27 -12.81 3.20
CA GLY A 294 -2.91 -13.35 1.91
C GLY A 294 -1.57 -12.85 1.38
N THR A 295 -1.34 -13.10 0.10
CA THR A 295 -0.07 -12.79 -0.56
C THR A 295 -0.30 -12.04 -1.87
N LEU A 296 0.36 -10.91 -2.02
CA LEU A 296 0.52 -10.21 -3.29
C LEU A 296 1.74 -10.76 -4.03
N ARG A 297 1.60 -10.91 -5.35
CA ARG A 297 2.71 -11.30 -6.25
C ARG A 297 2.72 -10.38 -7.45
N HIS A 298 3.87 -9.78 -7.74
CA HIS A 298 4.02 -8.83 -8.83
C HIS A 298 5.34 -9.03 -9.55
N LYS A 299 5.31 -8.95 -10.88
CA LYS A 299 6.51 -8.78 -11.70
C LYS A 299 6.83 -7.29 -11.82
N VAL A 300 8.09 -6.98 -11.99
CA VAL A 300 8.57 -5.62 -12.22
C VAL A 300 9.03 -5.48 -13.66
N ALA A 301 8.62 -4.40 -14.34
CA ALA A 301 9.06 -4.09 -15.70
C ALA A 301 9.41 -2.61 -15.85
N ALA A 302 10.29 -2.28 -16.76
CA ALA A 302 10.62 -0.89 -17.08
C ALA A 302 9.64 -0.33 -18.12
N ALA A 303 9.22 0.92 -17.94
CA ALA A 303 8.47 1.65 -18.97
C ALA A 303 9.36 1.93 -20.18
N PRO A 304 8.82 1.87 -21.41
CA PRO A 304 9.53 2.34 -22.59
C PRO A 304 9.72 3.87 -22.54
N ALA A 305 10.65 4.36 -23.36
CA ALA A 305 10.79 5.81 -23.55
C ALA A 305 9.45 6.40 -24.07
N PRO A 306 9.05 7.59 -23.59
CA PRO A 306 7.91 8.28 -24.14
C PRO A 306 8.10 8.51 -25.65
N PRO A 307 7.01 8.47 -26.46
CA PRO A 307 7.12 8.74 -27.90
C PRO A 307 7.70 10.14 -28.18
N PRO A 308 8.49 10.30 -29.24
CA PRO A 308 9.00 11.62 -29.65
C PRO A 308 7.87 12.65 -29.80
N GLY A 309 8.11 13.89 -29.37
CA GLY A 309 7.13 14.97 -29.47
C GLY A 309 5.98 14.92 -28.45
N THR A 310 6.02 13.99 -27.50
CA THR A 310 5.07 13.97 -26.37
C THR A 310 5.38 15.10 -25.37
N GLY A 311 4.40 15.39 -24.48
CA GLY A 311 4.53 16.41 -23.46
C GLY A 311 5.65 16.20 -22.45
N SER A 312 5.71 17.06 -21.44
CA SER A 312 6.75 17.03 -20.40
C SER A 312 6.68 15.74 -19.58
N TYR A 313 7.83 15.23 -19.22
CA TYR A 313 8.01 14.08 -18.30
C TYR A 313 9.24 14.35 -17.42
N LEU A 314 9.36 13.58 -16.34
CA LEU A 314 10.56 13.65 -15.52
C LEU A 314 11.77 13.15 -16.33
N PRO A 315 12.84 13.94 -16.44
CA PRO A 315 14.02 13.49 -17.16
C PRO A 315 14.65 12.29 -16.45
N PRO A 316 15.40 11.43 -17.19
CA PRO A 316 16.12 10.32 -16.60
C PRO A 316 17.03 10.75 -15.44
N LEU A 317 17.09 9.96 -14.37
CA LEU A 317 17.94 10.27 -13.21
C LEU A 317 19.38 10.55 -13.58
N SER A 318 19.91 9.81 -14.56
CA SER A 318 21.27 9.99 -15.08
C SER A 318 21.56 11.41 -15.59
N THR A 319 20.55 12.20 -15.92
CA THR A 319 20.73 13.57 -16.42
C THR A 319 20.96 14.61 -15.33
N TYR A 320 20.57 14.32 -14.08
CA TYR A 320 20.69 15.27 -12.97
C TYR A 320 21.15 14.65 -11.65
N ARG A 321 21.18 13.34 -11.53
CA ARG A 321 21.67 12.62 -10.35
C ARG A 321 22.87 11.79 -10.74
N ARG A 322 24.03 12.16 -10.22
CA ARG A 322 25.24 11.34 -10.38
C ARG A 322 25.13 10.16 -9.41
N GLY A 323 25.47 8.97 -9.87
CA GLY A 323 25.56 7.79 -8.99
C GLY A 323 26.39 8.14 -7.74
N ARG A 324 25.92 7.67 -6.58
CA ARG A 324 26.61 7.90 -5.31
C ARG A 324 28.05 7.36 -5.42
N GLY A 325 29.03 8.26 -5.44
CA GLY A 325 30.47 7.96 -5.61
C GLY A 325 31.21 8.90 -6.57
N ALA A 326 30.51 9.69 -7.38
CA ALA A 326 31.17 10.68 -8.25
C ALA A 326 31.28 12.03 -7.51
N ALA A 327 32.50 12.54 -7.35
CA ALA A 327 32.74 13.89 -6.82
C ALA A 327 31.94 14.95 -7.58
N PRO A 328 31.47 16.02 -6.91
CA PRO A 328 30.73 17.08 -7.57
C PRO A 328 31.56 17.69 -8.70
N ALA A 329 31.01 17.77 -9.92
CA ALA A 329 31.68 18.52 -10.98
C ALA A 329 31.79 19.98 -10.56
N ALA A 330 32.96 20.55 -10.71
CA ALA A 330 33.17 21.98 -10.55
C ALA A 330 32.12 22.74 -11.36
N ALA A 331 31.50 23.74 -10.73
CA ALA A 331 30.60 24.64 -11.44
C ALA A 331 31.32 25.25 -12.64
N PRO A 332 30.66 25.42 -13.79
CA PRO A 332 31.30 26.09 -14.92
C PRO A 332 31.71 27.49 -14.48
N ALA A 333 32.98 27.79 -14.68
CA ALA A 333 33.54 29.10 -14.40
C ALA A 333 32.71 30.15 -15.13
N GLY A 334 32.07 31.03 -14.38
CA GLY A 334 31.31 32.14 -14.92
C GLY A 334 32.19 32.94 -15.87
N SER A 335 31.79 33.06 -17.12
CA SER A 335 32.37 33.97 -18.07
C SER A 335 32.15 35.39 -17.54
N GLY A 336 33.21 35.97 -16.98
CA GLY A 336 33.24 37.35 -16.54
C GLY A 336 33.03 38.28 -17.73
N GLY A 337 31.79 38.75 -17.91
CA GLY A 337 31.44 39.86 -18.78
C GLY A 337 31.87 41.16 -18.11
N ARG A 338 33.02 41.69 -18.53
CA ARG A 338 33.37 43.10 -18.27
C ARG A 338 32.40 43.97 -19.09
N GLY A 339 31.53 44.69 -18.43
CA GLY A 339 30.76 45.83 -18.97
C GLY A 339 31.26 47.12 -18.35
N ARG A 340 31.94 47.91 -19.11
CA ARG A 340 32.30 49.31 -18.78
C ARG A 340 31.05 50.18 -19.02
N GLY A 341 30.69 51.06 -18.09
CA GLY A 341 30.90 52.52 -18.08
C GLY A 341 29.90 53.30 -18.96
N GLN A 342 29.12 54.04 -18.38
CA GLN A 342 28.88 55.51 -18.34
C GLN A 342 27.62 55.78 -17.54
#